data_707f81ef7b667c9b96ff749d39440696
#
_entry.id   707f81ef7b667c9b96ff749d39440696
#
_cell.length_a   1.000
_cell.length_b   1.000
_cell.length_c   1.000
_cell.angle_alpha   90.00
_cell.angle_beta   90.00
_cell.angle_gamma   90.00
#
_symmetry.space_group_name_H-M   'P 1'
#
loop_
_entity.id
_entity.type
_entity.pdbx_description
1 polymer ?
#
loop_
_entity_poly.entity_id
_entity_poly.type
_entity_poly.pdbx_seq_one_letter_code
_entity_poly.pdbx_strand_id
1 'polypeptide(L)'
;MQGHPEVAVLRYGHRPGRDDRMTTHVGLTARALGADRVVFPDNAGQSEQTVADITERFGGPFDVELTDELNAFIRDWGGAVVHLTMYGERVQDVEDEIRRAHSEDRQPVLVVVGGEKVPFDVYEEADWNVGVTNQPHSEVAGLAVFLDRLFDGAELEGEYEDADQRVIPQALGKRVEDLDEE
;
A
#
# COMPACT_ATOMS: atom_id res chain seq x y z
N MET A 1 8.16 7.62 -2.83
CA MET A 1 9.39 7.90 -3.65
C MET A 1 9.55 9.39 -3.84
N GLN A 2 10.73 9.94 -3.63
CA GLN A 2 10.96 11.37 -3.79
C GLN A 2 10.64 11.87 -5.20
N GLY A 3 9.79 12.89 -5.30
CA GLY A 3 9.43 13.54 -6.56
C GLY A 3 8.16 13.02 -7.27
N HIS A 4 7.58 11.93 -6.81
CA HIS A 4 6.27 11.45 -7.28
C HIS A 4 5.13 12.03 -6.45
N PRO A 5 3.90 12.13 -6.97
CA PRO A 5 2.72 12.41 -6.17
C PRO A 5 2.52 11.29 -5.12
N GLU A 6 1.84 11.62 -4.05
CA GLU A 6 1.59 10.68 -2.96
C GLU A 6 0.84 9.42 -3.43
N VAL A 7 1.28 8.25 -2.93
CA VAL A 7 0.55 6.98 -3.02
C VAL A 7 0.25 6.50 -1.60
N ALA A 8 -1.03 6.50 -1.25
CA ALA A 8 -1.53 5.98 0.02
C ALA A 8 -2.26 4.66 -0.19
N VAL A 9 -2.17 3.76 0.79
CA VAL A 9 -2.93 2.51 0.81
C VAL A 9 -3.92 2.54 1.96
N LEU A 10 -5.21 2.37 1.70
CA LEU A 10 -6.25 2.28 2.71
C LEU A 10 -6.70 0.84 2.88
N ARG A 11 -6.53 0.29 4.08
CA ARG A 11 -7.11 -0.98 4.48
C ARG A 11 -8.57 -0.78 4.87
N TYR A 12 -9.50 -1.23 4.02
CA TYR A 12 -10.92 -1.11 4.28
C TYR A 12 -11.42 -2.30 5.10
N GLY A 13 -11.66 -2.09 6.39
CA GLY A 13 -12.13 -3.10 7.33
C GLY A 13 -11.03 -3.94 7.98
N HIS A 14 -11.23 -4.24 9.26
CA HIS A 14 -10.33 -5.07 10.06
C HIS A 14 -11.12 -5.75 11.19
N ARG A 15 -10.96 -7.05 11.32
CA ARG A 15 -11.54 -7.85 12.39
C ARG A 15 -10.43 -8.28 13.33
N PRO A 16 -10.32 -7.68 14.54
CA PRO A 16 -9.30 -8.04 15.53
C PRO A 16 -9.27 -9.55 15.81
N GLY A 17 -8.06 -10.11 15.92
CA GLY A 17 -7.83 -11.53 16.13
C GLY A 17 -7.97 -12.41 14.88
N ARG A 18 -8.64 -11.93 13.83
CA ARG A 18 -8.81 -12.66 12.57
C ARG A 18 -7.94 -12.10 11.45
N ASP A 19 -7.93 -10.78 11.32
CA ASP A 19 -7.29 -10.10 10.19
C ASP A 19 -5.94 -9.47 10.56
N ASP A 20 -5.49 -9.56 11.81
CA ASP A 20 -4.29 -8.89 12.32
C ASP A 20 -3.06 -9.12 11.43
N ARG A 21 -2.80 -10.39 11.11
CA ARG A 21 -1.67 -10.75 10.26
C ARG A 21 -1.82 -10.18 8.84
N MET A 22 -3.01 -10.26 8.25
CA MET A 22 -3.25 -9.77 6.89
C MET A 22 -3.13 -8.25 6.84
N THR A 23 -3.72 -7.53 7.81
CA THR A 23 -3.63 -6.08 7.90
C THR A 23 -2.18 -5.61 8.06
N THR A 24 -1.41 -6.25 8.94
CA THR A 24 0.03 -5.99 9.07
C THR A 24 0.76 -6.20 7.75
N HIS A 25 0.50 -7.31 7.04
CA HIS A 25 1.18 -7.61 5.77
C HIS A 25 0.77 -6.64 4.65
N VAL A 26 -0.45 -6.11 4.65
CA VAL A 26 -0.86 -5.03 3.73
C VAL A 26 0.02 -3.79 3.96
N GLY A 27 0.22 -3.37 5.21
CA GLY A 27 1.11 -2.25 5.53
C GLY A 27 2.57 -2.48 5.15
N LEU A 28 3.11 -3.66 5.46
CA LEU A 28 4.48 -4.02 5.08
C LEU A 28 4.67 -4.08 3.56
N THR A 29 3.67 -4.57 2.83
CA THR A 29 3.70 -4.61 1.35
C THR A 29 3.62 -3.21 0.76
N ALA A 30 2.73 -2.36 1.28
CA ALA A 30 2.65 -0.95 0.87
C ALA A 30 3.99 -0.24 1.04
N ARG A 31 4.61 -0.37 2.24
CA ARG A 31 5.93 0.19 2.53
C ARG A 31 7.01 -0.33 1.59
N ALA A 32 7.10 -1.65 1.42
CA ALA A 32 8.17 -2.28 0.63
C ALA A 32 8.07 -2.00 -0.87
N LEU A 33 6.87 -1.67 -1.37
CA LEU A 33 6.59 -1.47 -2.79
C LEU A 33 6.21 -0.01 -3.12
N GLY A 34 6.83 0.94 -2.42
CA GLY A 34 6.90 2.33 -2.86
C GLY A 34 5.71 3.23 -2.51
N ALA A 35 4.72 2.75 -1.74
CA ALA A 35 3.72 3.65 -1.18
C ALA A 35 4.32 4.56 -0.12
N ASP A 36 3.75 5.75 0.06
CA ASP A 36 4.24 6.75 1.01
C ASP A 36 3.62 6.57 2.40
N ARG A 37 2.40 6.00 2.47
CA ARG A 37 1.74 5.68 3.73
C ARG A 37 0.70 4.57 3.62
N VAL A 38 0.32 4.04 4.79
CA VAL A 38 -0.84 3.17 4.93
C VAL A 38 -1.80 3.74 5.97
N VAL A 39 -3.10 3.63 5.69
CA VAL A 39 -4.19 4.02 6.59
C VAL A 39 -4.96 2.77 6.99
N PHE A 40 -5.06 2.54 8.29
CA PHE A 40 -5.78 1.41 8.86
C PHE A 40 -7.04 1.86 9.61
N PRO A 41 -8.04 0.98 9.77
CA PRO A 41 -9.11 1.20 10.73
C PRO A 41 -8.56 1.41 12.15
N ASP A 42 -9.23 2.22 12.95
CA ASP A 42 -8.85 2.59 14.33
C ASP A 42 -8.64 1.38 15.27
N ASN A 43 -9.32 0.27 14.98
CA ASN A 43 -9.22 -0.97 15.76
C ASN A 43 -8.02 -1.86 15.33
N ALA A 44 -7.14 -1.42 14.44
CA ALA A 44 -5.96 -2.14 13.97
C ALA A 44 -4.63 -1.65 14.58
N GLY A 45 -4.66 -1.06 15.79
CA GLY A 45 -3.50 -0.46 16.44
C GLY A 45 -2.30 -1.39 16.65
N GLN A 46 -2.52 -2.70 16.78
CA GLN A 46 -1.40 -3.66 16.86
C GLN A 46 -0.67 -3.78 15.49
N SER A 47 -1.41 -3.74 14.41
CA SER A 47 -0.82 -3.77 13.05
C SER A 47 -0.09 -2.46 12.75
N GLU A 48 -0.68 -1.33 13.14
CA GLU A 48 -0.05 0.00 13.04
C GLU A 48 1.31 0.01 13.75
N GLN A 49 1.36 -0.36 15.04
CA GLN A 49 2.59 -0.40 15.81
C GLN A 49 3.65 -1.30 15.16
N THR A 50 3.26 -2.49 14.68
CA THR A 50 4.21 -3.41 14.05
C THR A 50 4.82 -2.84 12.77
N VAL A 51 4.03 -2.15 11.95
CA VAL A 51 4.51 -1.53 10.71
C VAL A 51 5.40 -0.33 11.02
N ALA A 52 5.04 0.48 12.03
CA ALA A 52 5.84 1.60 12.50
C ALA A 52 7.22 1.14 13.03
N ASP A 53 7.25 0.10 13.89
CA ASP A 53 8.50 -0.48 14.40
C ASP A 53 9.42 -1.01 13.27
N ILE A 54 8.84 -1.60 12.24
CA ILE A 54 9.61 -2.05 11.06
C ILE A 54 10.14 -0.87 10.26
N THR A 55 9.36 0.21 10.14
CA THR A 55 9.80 1.43 9.45
C THR A 55 10.95 2.10 10.18
N GLU A 56 10.91 2.18 11.52
CA GLU A 56 12.00 2.69 12.33
C GLU A 56 13.29 1.87 12.11
N ARG A 57 13.18 0.54 12.13
CA ARG A 57 14.35 -0.34 11.99
C ARG A 57 14.95 -0.36 10.58
N PHE A 58 14.13 -0.34 9.56
CA PHE A 58 14.56 -0.54 8.16
C PHE A 58 14.43 0.71 7.30
N GLY A 59 14.15 1.87 7.92
CA GLY A 59 14.14 3.19 7.31
C GLY A 59 12.81 3.56 6.63
N GLY A 60 12.72 4.87 6.33
CA GLY A 60 11.56 5.50 5.72
C GLY A 60 11.95 6.36 4.50
N PRO A 61 11.14 7.38 4.20
CA PRO A 61 9.91 7.72 4.92
C PRO A 61 8.74 6.77 4.60
N PHE A 62 7.93 6.42 5.59
CA PHE A 62 6.66 5.75 5.43
C PHE A 62 5.77 6.00 6.65
N ASP A 63 4.58 6.55 6.42
CA ASP A 63 3.65 6.89 7.50
C ASP A 63 2.60 5.80 7.72
N VAL A 64 2.20 5.62 8.98
CA VAL A 64 1.10 4.73 9.36
C VAL A 64 0.07 5.53 10.13
N GLU A 65 -1.18 5.51 9.66
CA GLU A 65 -2.29 6.30 10.20
C GLU A 65 -3.46 5.40 10.60
N LEU A 66 -4.17 5.76 11.65
CA LEU A 66 -5.42 5.13 12.06
C LEU A 66 -6.60 6.09 11.81
N THR A 67 -7.72 5.55 11.31
CA THR A 67 -8.96 6.32 11.13
C THR A 67 -10.19 5.47 11.47
N ASP A 68 -11.19 6.10 12.08
CA ASP A 68 -12.53 5.55 12.28
C ASP A 68 -13.51 5.96 11.16
N GLU A 69 -13.08 6.85 10.25
CA GLU A 69 -13.90 7.43 9.20
C GLU A 69 -13.48 6.99 7.78
N LEU A 70 -13.39 5.67 7.53
CA LEU A 70 -12.89 5.11 6.26
C LEU A 70 -13.60 5.66 5.02
N ASN A 71 -14.94 5.78 5.05
CA ASN A 71 -15.71 6.29 3.92
C ASN A 71 -15.48 7.79 3.68
N ALA A 72 -15.34 8.58 4.76
CA ALA A 72 -15.00 9.99 4.65
C ALA A 72 -13.59 10.16 4.08
N PHE A 73 -12.64 9.33 4.51
CA PHE A 73 -11.28 9.34 3.99
C PHE A 73 -11.23 9.10 2.47
N ILE A 74 -12.01 8.13 1.95
CA ILE A 74 -12.11 7.87 0.52
C ILE A 74 -12.72 9.07 -0.21
N ARG A 75 -13.89 9.53 0.24
CA ARG A 75 -14.64 10.63 -0.40
C ARG A 75 -13.85 11.94 -0.42
N ASP A 76 -13.13 12.24 0.65
CA ASP A 76 -12.42 13.51 0.84
C ASP A 76 -10.97 13.44 0.28
N TRP A 77 -10.57 12.32 -0.35
CA TRP A 77 -9.27 12.17 -0.97
C TRP A 77 -9.08 13.16 -2.12
N GLY A 78 -7.98 13.89 -2.13
CA GLY A 78 -7.70 14.95 -3.11
C GLY A 78 -7.07 14.49 -4.43
N GLY A 79 -7.25 13.24 -4.81
CA GLY A 79 -6.64 12.65 -6.01
C GLY A 79 -7.46 11.49 -6.56
N ALA A 80 -6.82 10.59 -7.28
CA ALA A 80 -7.44 9.43 -7.86
C ALA A 80 -7.64 8.30 -6.82
N VAL A 81 -8.77 7.60 -6.88
CA VAL A 81 -9.10 6.48 -6.01
C VAL A 81 -9.14 5.19 -6.83
N VAL A 82 -8.31 4.21 -6.46
CA VAL A 82 -8.27 2.89 -7.08
C VAL A 82 -8.70 1.84 -6.06
N HIS A 83 -9.83 1.18 -6.29
CA HIS A 83 -10.31 0.09 -5.45
C HIS A 83 -9.90 -1.26 -6.04
N LEU A 84 -9.08 -2.03 -5.29
CA LEU A 84 -8.65 -3.35 -5.71
C LEU A 84 -9.70 -4.40 -5.36
N THR A 85 -10.25 -5.02 -6.39
CA THR A 85 -11.30 -6.03 -6.26
C THR A 85 -11.23 -7.03 -7.42
N MET A 86 -11.42 -8.32 -7.17
CA MET A 86 -11.44 -9.32 -8.24
C MET A 86 -12.60 -9.14 -9.24
N TYR A 87 -13.57 -8.27 -8.91
CA TYR A 87 -14.72 -7.95 -9.77
C TYR A 87 -14.47 -6.76 -10.70
N GLY A 88 -13.32 -6.10 -10.55
CA GLY A 88 -12.97 -4.91 -11.31
C GLY A 88 -12.49 -5.19 -12.73
N GLU A 89 -12.20 -4.13 -13.45
CA GLU A 89 -11.55 -4.17 -14.76
C GLU A 89 -10.15 -4.77 -14.63
N ARG A 90 -9.70 -5.47 -15.65
CA ARG A 90 -8.38 -6.10 -15.59
C ARG A 90 -7.29 -5.03 -15.55
N VAL A 91 -6.34 -5.18 -14.66
CA VAL A 91 -5.27 -4.20 -14.47
C VAL A 91 -4.56 -3.84 -15.79
N GLN A 92 -4.29 -4.82 -16.64
CA GLN A 92 -3.62 -4.60 -17.93
C GLN A 92 -4.43 -3.79 -18.95
N ASP A 93 -5.73 -3.59 -18.72
CA ASP A 93 -6.57 -2.80 -19.60
C ASP A 93 -6.67 -1.32 -19.15
N VAL A 94 -6.33 -1.03 -17.89
CA VAL A 94 -6.47 0.31 -17.27
C VAL A 94 -5.16 0.88 -16.69
N GLU A 95 -4.11 0.09 -16.54
CA GLU A 95 -2.85 0.52 -15.90
C GLU A 95 -2.19 1.73 -16.56
N ASP A 96 -2.25 1.85 -17.88
CA ASP A 96 -1.66 2.99 -18.59
C ASP A 96 -2.41 4.30 -18.30
N GLU A 97 -3.73 4.24 -18.12
CA GLU A 97 -4.53 5.40 -17.75
C GLU A 97 -4.24 5.83 -16.31
N ILE A 98 -4.18 4.88 -15.39
CA ILE A 98 -3.86 5.14 -13.98
C ILE A 98 -2.44 5.70 -13.84
N ARG A 99 -1.45 5.11 -14.53
CA ARG A 99 -0.07 5.63 -14.56
C ARG A 99 0.00 7.05 -15.08
N ARG A 100 -0.76 7.37 -16.13
CA ARG A 100 -0.82 8.73 -16.69
C ARG A 100 -1.38 9.71 -15.67
N ALA A 101 -2.51 9.39 -15.03
CA ALA A 101 -3.10 10.21 -13.99
C ALA A 101 -2.10 10.49 -12.85
N HIS A 102 -1.37 9.47 -12.41
CA HIS A 102 -0.37 9.61 -11.35
C HIS A 102 0.87 10.39 -11.78
N SER A 103 1.53 9.99 -12.88
CA SER A 103 2.84 10.51 -13.26
C SER A 103 2.79 11.80 -14.06
N GLU A 104 1.88 11.91 -15.07
CA GLU A 104 1.78 13.06 -15.96
C GLU A 104 0.86 14.14 -15.38
N ASP A 105 -0.34 13.75 -14.93
CA ASP A 105 -1.32 14.67 -14.37
C ASP A 105 -1.05 15.00 -12.89
N ARG A 106 -0.03 14.39 -12.29
CA ARG A 106 0.44 14.63 -10.92
C ARG A 106 -0.63 14.41 -9.85
N GLN A 107 -1.51 13.45 -10.04
CA GLN A 107 -2.55 13.12 -9.08
C GLN A 107 -2.03 12.18 -7.98
N PRO A 108 -2.27 12.49 -6.69
CA PRO A 108 -2.11 11.49 -5.63
C PRO A 108 -3.04 10.30 -5.87
N VAL A 109 -2.59 9.10 -5.49
CA VAL A 109 -3.39 7.87 -5.65
C VAL A 109 -3.69 7.24 -4.31
N LEU A 110 -4.97 7.00 -4.04
CA LEU A 110 -5.43 6.17 -2.93
C LEU A 110 -5.77 4.77 -3.43
N VAL A 111 -5.05 3.77 -2.92
CA VAL A 111 -5.32 2.35 -3.22
C VAL A 111 -6.15 1.75 -2.09
N VAL A 112 -7.40 1.41 -2.35
CA VAL A 112 -8.31 0.81 -1.38
C VAL A 112 -8.24 -0.71 -1.47
N VAL A 113 -7.90 -1.35 -0.33
CA VAL A 113 -7.75 -2.81 -0.19
C VAL A 113 -8.74 -3.33 0.84
N GLY A 114 -9.76 -4.06 0.39
CA GLY A 114 -10.80 -4.59 1.25
C GLY A 114 -10.32 -5.76 2.13
N GLY A 115 -10.59 -5.70 3.44
CA GLY A 115 -10.35 -6.78 4.40
C GLY A 115 -11.54 -7.69 4.63
N GLU A 116 -12.70 -7.24 4.20
CA GLU A 116 -13.98 -7.93 4.31
C GLU A 116 -14.90 -7.47 3.18
N LYS A 117 -16.17 -7.79 3.24
CA LYS A 117 -17.12 -7.36 2.21
C LYS A 117 -17.18 -5.83 2.17
N VAL A 118 -16.67 -5.26 1.09
CA VAL A 118 -16.67 -3.81 0.84
C VAL A 118 -18.07 -3.36 0.41
N PRO A 119 -18.64 -2.29 0.99
CA PRO A 119 -19.92 -1.73 0.58
C PRO A 119 -19.90 -1.22 -0.86
N PHE A 120 -21.08 -1.15 -1.47
CA PHE A 120 -21.21 -0.69 -2.85
C PHE A 120 -20.77 0.78 -3.03
N ASP A 121 -20.94 1.59 -2.02
CA ASP A 121 -20.53 3.01 -2.03
C ASP A 121 -19.04 3.17 -2.36
N VAL A 122 -18.17 2.26 -1.91
CA VAL A 122 -16.74 2.28 -2.24
C VAL A 122 -16.50 2.03 -3.73
N TYR A 123 -17.34 1.18 -4.37
CA TYR A 123 -17.28 0.98 -5.81
C TYR A 123 -17.69 2.22 -6.61
N GLU A 124 -18.62 3.02 -6.06
CA GLU A 124 -19.09 4.25 -6.69
C GLU A 124 -18.13 5.43 -6.49
N GLU A 125 -17.46 5.50 -5.34
CA GLU A 125 -16.47 6.54 -5.02
C GLU A 125 -15.12 6.33 -5.73
N ALA A 126 -14.82 5.10 -6.15
CA ALA A 126 -13.56 4.80 -6.84
C ALA A 126 -13.60 5.28 -8.30
N ASP A 127 -12.52 5.93 -8.75
CA ASP A 127 -12.31 6.27 -10.16
C ASP A 127 -12.07 5.01 -10.99
N TRP A 128 -11.40 4.01 -10.41
CA TRP A 128 -11.19 2.69 -11.01
C TRP A 128 -11.42 1.58 -10.00
N ASN A 129 -12.26 0.61 -10.37
CA ASN A 129 -12.35 -0.68 -9.70
C ASN A 129 -11.51 -1.68 -10.49
N VAL A 130 -10.40 -2.15 -9.91
CA VAL A 130 -9.34 -2.88 -10.63
C VAL A 130 -9.18 -4.30 -10.09
N GLY A 131 -9.20 -5.27 -10.99
CA GLY A 131 -8.81 -6.65 -10.74
C GLY A 131 -7.42 -6.94 -11.29
N VAL A 132 -6.45 -7.24 -10.44
CA VAL A 132 -5.13 -7.73 -10.91
C VAL A 132 -5.27 -9.10 -11.55
N THR A 133 -6.27 -9.85 -11.12
CA THR A 133 -6.85 -11.02 -11.78
C THR A 133 -8.30 -11.16 -11.33
N ASN A 134 -9.19 -11.67 -12.21
CA ASN A 134 -10.58 -11.94 -11.86
C ASN A 134 -10.76 -13.35 -11.24
N GLN A 135 -9.74 -13.82 -10.52
CA GLN A 135 -9.76 -15.06 -9.73
C GLN A 135 -9.55 -14.74 -8.25
N PRO A 136 -10.11 -15.54 -7.31
CA PRO A 136 -9.85 -15.35 -5.89
C PRO A 136 -8.35 -15.40 -5.59
N HIS A 137 -7.86 -14.37 -4.89
CA HIS A 137 -6.47 -14.25 -4.49
C HIS A 137 -6.36 -13.45 -3.17
N SER A 138 -5.17 -13.43 -2.59
CA SER A 138 -4.89 -12.67 -1.37
C SER A 138 -4.85 -11.17 -1.67
N GLU A 139 -5.33 -10.35 -0.73
CA GLU A 139 -5.27 -8.88 -0.82
C GLU A 139 -3.83 -8.37 -0.96
N VAL A 140 -2.88 -8.99 -0.27
CA VAL A 140 -1.44 -8.68 -0.37
C VAL A 140 -0.91 -8.93 -1.77
N ALA A 141 -1.30 -10.05 -2.40
CA ALA A 141 -0.89 -10.36 -3.78
C ALA A 141 -1.47 -9.32 -4.77
N GLY A 142 -2.74 -8.96 -4.60
CA GLY A 142 -3.38 -7.92 -5.40
C GLY A 142 -2.67 -6.57 -5.27
N LEU A 143 -2.40 -6.15 -4.04
CA LEU A 143 -1.69 -4.90 -3.75
C LEU A 143 -0.29 -4.90 -4.36
N ALA A 144 0.49 -5.97 -4.17
CA ALA A 144 1.86 -6.07 -4.67
C ALA A 144 1.91 -5.95 -6.21
N VAL A 145 1.05 -6.69 -6.90
CA VAL A 145 0.99 -6.63 -8.38
C VAL A 145 0.54 -5.26 -8.85
N PHE A 146 -0.44 -4.64 -8.18
CA PHE A 146 -0.90 -3.32 -8.56
C PHE A 146 0.18 -2.25 -8.40
N LEU A 147 0.90 -2.23 -7.27
CA LEU A 147 1.97 -1.26 -7.03
C LEU A 147 3.12 -1.44 -8.03
N ASP A 148 3.54 -2.67 -8.30
CA ASP A 148 4.55 -2.98 -9.33
C ASP A 148 4.13 -2.44 -10.71
N ARG A 149 2.85 -2.61 -11.08
CA ARG A 149 2.30 -2.07 -12.32
C ARG A 149 2.20 -0.54 -12.32
N LEU A 150 1.84 0.06 -11.19
CA LEU A 150 1.75 1.52 -11.06
C LEU A 150 3.11 2.20 -11.23
N PHE A 151 4.14 1.65 -10.61
CA PHE A 151 5.50 2.19 -10.62
C PHE A 151 6.39 1.65 -11.75
N ASP A 152 5.89 0.68 -12.52
CA ASP A 152 6.62 0.04 -13.64
C ASP A 152 7.97 -0.56 -13.20
N GLY A 153 8.01 -1.15 -12.01
CA GLY A 153 9.17 -1.78 -11.39
C GLY A 153 10.16 -0.82 -10.73
N ALA A 154 9.95 0.49 -10.80
CA ALA A 154 10.87 1.48 -10.24
C ALA A 154 10.92 1.43 -8.69
N GLU A 155 9.89 0.96 -8.03
CA GLU A 155 9.84 0.79 -6.57
C GLU A 155 10.83 -0.26 -6.06
N LEU A 156 11.24 -1.21 -6.90
CA LEU A 156 12.21 -2.25 -6.53
C LEU A 156 13.64 -1.71 -6.38
N GLU A 157 13.92 -0.52 -6.92
CA GLU A 157 15.19 0.20 -6.78
C GLU A 157 15.15 1.23 -5.61
N GLY A 158 14.06 1.21 -4.83
CA GLY A 158 13.85 2.17 -3.75
C GLY A 158 14.92 2.07 -2.66
N GLU A 159 15.43 3.23 -2.23
CA GLU A 159 16.30 3.36 -1.08
C GLU A 159 15.51 3.92 0.11
N TYR A 160 15.82 3.44 1.32
CA TYR A 160 15.20 3.86 2.57
C TYR A 160 16.21 4.67 3.37
N GLU A 161 15.80 5.84 3.85
CA GLU A 161 16.61 6.73 4.68
C GLU A 161 16.36 6.44 6.16
N ASP A 162 17.29 6.89 7.02
CA ASP A 162 17.16 6.82 8.49
C ASP A 162 16.90 5.39 9.02
N ALA A 163 17.56 4.40 8.44
CA ALA A 163 17.45 3.00 8.86
C ALA A 163 18.49 2.68 9.93
N ASP A 164 18.09 1.98 11.01
CA ASP A 164 19.05 1.39 11.98
C ASP A 164 19.76 0.18 11.38
N GLN A 165 19.10 -0.53 10.47
CA GLN A 165 19.58 -1.77 9.89
C GLN A 165 19.37 -1.82 8.39
N ARG A 166 20.35 -2.39 7.69
CA ARG A 166 20.27 -2.64 6.24
C ARG A 166 20.47 -4.12 5.92
N VAL A 167 19.55 -4.67 5.13
CA VAL A 167 19.72 -6.01 4.54
C VAL A 167 20.67 -5.94 3.36
N ILE A 168 21.73 -6.75 3.37
CA ILE A 168 22.67 -6.83 2.27
C ILE A 168 22.30 -8.02 1.37
N PRO A 169 21.91 -7.78 0.12
CA PRO A 169 21.57 -8.85 -0.82
C PRO A 169 22.75 -9.79 -1.04
N GLN A 170 22.50 -11.10 -0.97
CA GLN A 170 23.50 -12.13 -1.28
C GLN A 170 22.85 -13.44 -1.72
N ALA A 171 23.60 -14.21 -2.52
CA ALA A 171 23.08 -15.47 -3.08
C ALA A 171 22.86 -16.56 -2.04
N LEU A 172 23.55 -16.52 -0.91
CA LEU A 172 23.49 -17.55 0.13
C LEU A 172 23.55 -16.93 1.53
N GLY A 173 22.62 -17.33 2.39
CA GLY A 173 22.57 -16.93 3.81
C GLY A 173 21.84 -15.61 4.04
N LYS A 174 22.15 -14.97 5.17
CA LYS A 174 21.56 -13.71 5.63
C LYS A 174 22.67 -12.77 6.06
N ARG A 175 22.62 -11.53 5.61
CA ARG A 175 23.51 -10.48 6.09
C ARG A 175 22.68 -9.23 6.36
N VAL A 176 22.79 -8.73 7.57
CA VAL A 176 22.22 -7.46 8.01
C VAL A 176 23.39 -6.65 8.57
N GLU A 177 23.46 -5.39 8.22
CA GLU A 177 24.40 -4.42 8.78
C GLU A 177 23.64 -3.46 9.67
N ASP A 178 24.17 -3.22 10.88
CA ASP A 178 23.70 -2.17 11.76
C ASP A 178 24.32 -0.85 11.27
N LEU A 179 23.50 0.18 11.09
CA LEU A 179 23.90 1.49 10.58
C LEU A 179 24.11 2.50 11.71
N ASP A 180 23.67 2.18 12.92
CA ASP A 180 23.94 2.95 14.12
C ASP A 180 25.39 2.68 14.57
N GLU A 181 26.26 3.63 14.25
CA GLU A 181 27.44 4.04 15.03
C GLU A 181 28.46 4.73 14.11
N GLU A 182 28.33 6.04 13.98
CA GLU A 182 29.49 6.94 13.88
C GLU A 182 29.32 8.15 14.81
#